data_55a56d00d6563f7da9dd4e5a70a4e6d9
#
_entry.id   55a56d00d6563f7da9dd4e5a70a4e6d9
#
_cell.length_a   1.000
_cell.length_b   1.000
_cell.length_c   1.000
_cell.angle_alpha   90.00
_cell.angle_beta   90.00
_cell.angle_gamma   90.00
#
_symmetry.space_group_name_H-M   'P 1'
#
loop_
_entity.id
_entity.type
_entity.pdbx_description
1 polymer ?
#
loop_
_entity_poly.entity_id
_entity_poly.type
_entity_poly.pdbx_seq_one_letter_code
_entity_poly.pdbx_strand_id
1 'polypeptide(L)'
;GRYILISSAVSIGTVIVTLLFAIPAAYAVARLNFFGKNFLSTSILIIYMFPAIVLVIPLYTVFSQLGLRNSIFGLLIVYTATTLPVAIYMLQGYFKSIPKEIEDAGIMDGQNWFGIILKIIIPLSLPAIASVALYVFMIAWNEFLFSLMFLDLSLIHISEPTRPLY
;
A
#
# COMPACT_ATOMS: atom_id res chain seq x y z
N GLY A 1 -21.98 -3.52 13.48
CA GLY A 1 -21.84 -2.36 12.55
C GLY A 1 -20.56 -1.55 12.71
N ARG A 2 -20.11 -1.26 13.95
CA ARG A 2 -18.98 -0.34 14.21
C ARG A 2 -17.64 -0.89 13.67
N TYR A 3 -17.39 -2.17 13.80
CA TYR A 3 -16.15 -2.80 13.31
C TYR A 3 -16.04 -2.77 11.79
N ILE A 4 -17.14 -3.00 11.07
CA ILE A 4 -17.16 -2.94 9.60
C ILE A 4 -16.83 -1.53 9.10
N LEU A 5 -17.37 -0.49 9.78
CA LEU A 5 -17.07 0.91 9.43
C LEU A 5 -15.59 1.26 9.63
N ILE A 6 -15.00 0.79 10.73
CA ILE A 6 -13.58 1.00 11.01
C ILE A 6 -12.72 0.26 9.98
N SER A 7 -13.05 -1.01 9.66
CA SER A 7 -12.35 -1.77 8.63
C SER A 7 -12.40 -1.09 7.28
N SER A 8 -13.59 -0.62 6.88
CA SER A 8 -13.77 0.12 5.61
C SER A 8 -12.94 1.40 5.59
N ALA A 9 -12.95 2.16 6.69
CA ALA A 9 -12.22 3.42 6.78
C ALA A 9 -10.70 3.20 6.71
N VAL A 10 -10.18 2.18 7.41
CA VAL A 10 -8.74 1.83 7.36
C VAL A 10 -8.36 1.34 5.97
N SER A 11 -9.14 0.45 5.36
CA SER A 11 -8.85 -0.08 4.03
C SER A 11 -8.89 1.01 2.96
N ILE A 12 -9.88 1.89 2.98
CA ILE A 12 -9.97 3.04 2.06
C ILE A 12 -8.81 4.01 2.31
N GLY A 13 -8.50 4.30 3.56
CA GLY A 13 -7.36 5.15 3.93
C GLY A 13 -6.04 4.58 3.40
N THR A 14 -5.83 3.26 3.54
CA THR A 14 -4.66 2.56 2.99
C THR A 14 -4.59 2.71 1.46
N VAL A 15 -5.69 2.53 0.75
CA VAL A 15 -5.75 2.71 -0.71
C VAL A 15 -5.32 4.11 -1.10
N ILE A 16 -5.90 5.14 -0.47
CA ILE A 16 -5.60 6.54 -0.78
C ILE A 16 -4.11 6.83 -0.55
N VAL A 17 -3.59 6.47 0.61
CA VAL A 17 -2.18 6.73 0.97
C VAL A 17 -1.24 5.94 0.05
N THR A 18 -1.52 4.66 -0.20
CA THR A 18 -0.71 3.83 -1.10
C THR A 18 -0.68 4.42 -2.51
N LEU A 19 -1.81 4.78 -3.09
CA LEU A 19 -1.86 5.36 -4.43
C LEU A 19 -1.18 6.73 -4.52
N LEU A 20 -1.30 7.56 -3.47
CA LEU A 20 -0.65 8.87 -3.40
C LEU A 20 0.87 8.76 -3.57
N PHE A 21 1.48 7.72 -2.98
CA PHE A 21 2.91 7.47 -3.10
C PHE A 21 3.26 6.58 -4.29
N ALA A 22 2.43 5.60 -4.61
CA ALA A 22 2.71 4.64 -5.67
C ALA A 22 2.67 5.26 -7.07
N ILE A 23 1.74 6.16 -7.35
CA ILE A 23 1.60 6.79 -8.68
C ILE A 23 2.86 7.58 -9.05
N PRO A 24 3.34 8.57 -8.27
CA PRO A 24 4.54 9.30 -8.63
C PRO A 24 5.80 8.42 -8.62
N ALA A 25 5.90 7.47 -7.69
CA ALA A 25 7.03 6.54 -7.65
C ALA A 25 7.06 5.62 -8.87
N ALA A 26 5.92 5.03 -9.24
CA ALA A 26 5.80 4.18 -10.43
C ALA A 26 6.10 4.96 -11.71
N TYR A 27 5.65 6.21 -11.81
CA TYR A 27 5.96 7.09 -12.92
C TYR A 27 7.46 7.38 -13.01
N ALA A 28 8.09 7.73 -11.90
CA ALA A 28 9.54 7.97 -11.86
C ALA A 28 10.34 6.74 -12.31
N VAL A 29 10.01 5.56 -11.79
CA VAL A 29 10.67 4.31 -12.18
C VAL A 29 10.37 3.92 -13.63
N ALA A 30 9.18 4.19 -14.14
CA ALA A 30 8.80 3.85 -15.51
C ALA A 30 9.47 4.77 -16.55
N ARG A 31 9.50 6.09 -16.28
CA ARG A 31 9.76 7.13 -17.28
C ARG A 31 11.05 7.90 -17.10
N LEU A 32 11.42 8.21 -15.87
CA LEU A 32 12.58 9.05 -15.60
C LEU A 32 13.88 8.25 -15.72
N ASN A 33 14.94 8.91 -16.15
CA ASN A 33 16.29 8.37 -16.14
C ASN A 33 17.06 9.03 -14.99
N PHE A 34 17.36 8.26 -13.95
CA PHE A 34 18.14 8.73 -12.80
C PHE A 34 19.12 7.65 -12.35
N PHE A 35 20.16 8.09 -11.66
CA PHE A 35 21.17 7.18 -11.10
C PHE A 35 20.50 6.23 -10.08
N GLY A 36 20.76 4.92 -10.23
CA GLY A 36 20.17 3.90 -9.34
C GLY A 36 18.78 3.41 -9.71
N LYS A 37 18.19 3.84 -10.84
CA LYS A 37 16.87 3.38 -11.30
C LYS A 37 16.74 1.85 -11.34
N ASN A 38 17.71 1.16 -11.91
CA ASN A 38 17.70 -0.30 -12.02
C ASN A 38 17.80 -0.97 -10.65
N PHE A 39 18.62 -0.43 -9.75
CA PHE A 39 18.71 -0.90 -8.38
C PHE A 39 17.37 -0.73 -7.65
N LEU A 40 16.75 0.44 -7.76
CA LEU A 40 15.45 0.71 -7.14
C LEU A 40 14.36 -0.22 -7.70
N SER A 41 14.28 -0.37 -9.01
CA SER A 41 13.29 -1.25 -9.65
C SER A 41 13.46 -2.71 -9.23
N THR A 42 14.71 -3.18 -9.16
CA THR A 42 15.02 -4.54 -8.70
C THR A 42 14.71 -4.70 -7.21
N SER A 43 15.02 -3.70 -6.39
CA SER A 43 14.72 -3.71 -4.96
C SER A 43 13.22 -3.80 -4.68
N ILE A 44 12.39 -3.06 -5.42
CA ILE A 44 10.92 -3.13 -5.33
C ILE A 44 10.44 -4.55 -5.63
N LEU A 45 10.99 -5.20 -6.67
CA LEU A 45 10.64 -6.57 -7.03
C LEU A 45 11.06 -7.57 -5.93
N ILE A 46 12.26 -7.43 -5.38
CA ILE A 46 12.77 -8.29 -4.30
C ILE A 46 11.89 -8.13 -3.05
N ILE A 47 11.56 -6.91 -2.66
CA ILE A 47 10.70 -6.63 -1.50
C ILE A 47 9.31 -7.26 -1.71
N TYR A 48 8.75 -7.14 -2.93
CA TYR A 48 7.48 -7.76 -3.26
C TYR A 48 7.51 -9.30 -3.16
N MET A 49 8.63 -9.92 -3.55
CA MET A 49 8.80 -11.37 -3.45
C MET A 49 9.09 -11.86 -2.01
N PHE A 50 9.43 -10.94 -1.11
CA PHE A 50 9.75 -11.30 0.26
C PHE A 50 8.48 -11.65 1.04
N PRO A 51 8.45 -12.79 1.76
CA PRO A 51 7.26 -13.17 2.52
C PRO A 51 6.92 -12.13 3.59
N ALA A 52 5.75 -11.48 3.46
CA ALA A 52 5.32 -10.43 4.39
C ALA A 52 5.30 -10.91 5.85
N ILE A 53 5.03 -12.19 6.09
CA ILE A 53 4.99 -12.78 7.43
C ILE A 53 6.32 -12.67 8.19
N VAL A 54 7.45 -12.64 7.48
CA VAL A 54 8.78 -12.52 8.10
C VAL A 54 8.99 -11.10 8.66
N LEU A 55 8.34 -10.10 8.06
CA LEU A 55 8.43 -8.71 8.48
C LEU A 55 7.52 -8.38 9.66
N VAL A 56 6.53 -9.22 9.95
CA VAL A 56 5.54 -8.98 11.03
C VAL A 56 6.22 -8.80 12.39
N ILE A 57 7.17 -9.67 12.73
CA ILE A 57 7.85 -9.64 14.05
C ILE A 57 8.69 -8.36 14.22
N PRO A 58 9.62 -8.02 13.30
CA PRO A 58 10.39 -6.77 13.41
C PRO A 58 9.51 -5.52 13.42
N LEU A 59 8.50 -5.48 12.55
CA LEU A 59 7.56 -4.36 12.50
C LEU A 59 6.81 -4.21 13.82
N TYR A 60 6.29 -5.30 14.38
CA TYR A 60 5.60 -5.30 15.68
C TYR A 60 6.50 -4.73 16.79
N THR A 61 7.77 -5.10 16.81
CA THR A 61 8.73 -4.60 17.80
C THR A 61 8.95 -3.10 17.67
N VAL A 62 9.18 -2.61 16.45
CA VAL A 62 9.36 -1.18 16.16
C VAL A 62 8.12 -0.37 16.55
N PHE A 63 6.93 -0.83 16.15
CA PHE A 63 5.65 -0.15 16.47
C PHE A 63 5.36 -0.16 17.97
N SER A 64 5.77 -1.24 18.67
CA SER A 64 5.66 -1.31 20.13
C SER A 64 6.53 -0.25 20.82
N GLN A 65 7.76 -0.06 20.34
CA GLN A 65 8.69 0.94 20.88
C GLN A 65 8.25 2.38 20.59
N LEU A 66 7.60 2.61 19.44
CA LEU A 66 7.08 3.92 19.05
C LEU A 66 5.74 4.27 19.71
N GLY A 67 5.18 3.39 20.56
CA GLY A 67 3.88 3.62 21.22
C GLY A 67 2.67 3.59 20.26
N LEU A 68 2.83 3.07 19.04
CA LEU A 68 1.79 3.00 18.00
C LEU A 68 0.95 1.71 18.09
N ARG A 69 1.08 0.94 19.17
CA ARG A 69 0.26 -0.26 19.42
C ARG A 69 -1.22 0.15 19.53
N ASN A 70 -2.08 -0.59 18.86
CA ASN A 70 -3.54 -0.38 18.82
C ASN A 70 -3.96 0.98 18.22
N SER A 71 -3.11 1.62 17.42
CA SER A 71 -3.42 2.85 16.72
C SER A 71 -3.87 2.56 15.29
N ILE A 72 -4.98 3.17 14.86
CA ILE A 72 -5.45 3.14 13.47
C ILE A 72 -4.36 3.71 12.54
N PHE A 73 -3.63 4.71 13.00
CA PHE A 73 -2.52 5.31 12.25
C PHE A 73 -1.35 4.32 12.07
N GLY A 74 -1.03 3.54 13.11
CA GLY A 74 -0.05 2.47 13.01
C GLY A 74 -0.43 1.41 11.98
N LEU A 75 -1.68 0.97 11.97
CA LEU A 75 -2.21 0.03 10.98
C LEU A 75 -2.13 0.58 9.55
N LEU A 76 -2.49 1.86 9.36
CA LEU A 76 -2.37 2.54 8.06
C LEU A 76 -0.94 2.52 7.53
N ILE A 77 0.05 2.81 8.38
CA ILE A 77 1.47 2.78 7.99
C ILE A 77 1.89 1.37 7.58
N VAL A 78 1.57 0.36 8.40
CA VAL A 78 1.94 -1.04 8.11
C VAL A 78 1.33 -1.50 6.80
N TYR A 79 0.03 -1.29 6.60
CA TYR A 79 -0.64 -1.75 5.39
C TYR A 79 -0.18 -0.98 4.15
N THR A 80 0.11 0.31 4.28
CA THR A 80 0.73 1.07 3.20
C THR A 80 2.12 0.54 2.87
N ALA A 81 2.96 0.29 3.87
CA ALA A 81 4.31 -0.23 3.66
C ALA A 81 4.32 -1.60 2.98
N THR A 82 3.38 -2.48 3.32
CA THR A 82 3.27 -3.83 2.72
C THR A 82 2.67 -3.81 1.32
N THR A 83 1.76 -2.90 1.01
CA THR A 83 1.08 -2.82 -0.28
C THR A 83 1.78 -1.93 -1.30
N LEU A 84 2.60 -0.97 -0.84
CA LEU A 84 3.28 0.00 -1.71
C LEU A 84 4.17 -0.65 -2.79
N PRO A 85 5.03 -1.66 -2.49
CA PRO A 85 5.88 -2.27 -3.50
C PRO A 85 5.10 -2.90 -4.64
N VAL A 86 4.03 -3.63 -4.34
CA VAL A 86 3.20 -4.26 -5.37
C VAL A 86 2.43 -3.22 -6.19
N ALA A 87 1.92 -2.18 -5.55
CA ALA A 87 1.24 -1.08 -6.24
C ALA A 87 2.18 -0.38 -7.23
N ILE A 88 3.42 -0.07 -6.82
CA ILE A 88 4.44 0.50 -7.70
C ILE A 88 4.77 -0.46 -8.84
N TYR A 89 4.97 -1.74 -8.56
CA TYR A 89 5.28 -2.76 -9.57
C TYR A 89 4.19 -2.85 -10.64
N MET A 90 2.92 -2.93 -10.23
CA MET A 90 1.79 -3.01 -11.16
C MET A 90 1.64 -1.74 -12.00
N LEU A 91 1.68 -0.56 -11.35
CA LEU A 91 1.53 0.72 -12.05
C LEU A 91 2.70 1.02 -12.99
N GLN A 92 3.94 0.74 -12.61
CA GLN A 92 5.08 0.96 -13.50
C GLN A 92 4.98 0.12 -14.78
N GLY A 93 4.49 -1.11 -14.68
CA GLY A 93 4.25 -1.98 -15.84
C GLY A 93 3.26 -1.36 -16.81
N TYR A 94 2.14 -0.85 -16.29
CA TYR A 94 1.13 -0.17 -17.08
C TYR A 94 1.66 1.15 -17.68
N PHE A 95 2.31 2.00 -16.89
CA PHE A 95 2.85 3.27 -17.36
C PHE A 95 3.87 3.09 -18.50
N LYS A 96 4.66 2.02 -18.46
CA LYS A 96 5.59 1.68 -19.57
C LYS A 96 4.86 1.36 -20.88
N SER A 97 3.62 0.90 -20.84
CA SER A 97 2.83 0.59 -22.03
C SER A 97 2.20 1.81 -22.70
N ILE A 98 2.15 2.94 -22.01
CA ILE A 98 1.63 4.20 -22.59
C ILE A 98 2.65 4.74 -23.60
N PRO A 99 2.24 5.08 -24.83
CA PRO A 99 3.14 5.67 -25.82
C PRO A 99 3.78 6.97 -25.31
N LYS A 100 5.10 7.08 -25.49
CA LYS A 100 5.87 8.25 -25.01
C LYS A 100 5.49 9.53 -25.74
N GLU A 101 5.04 9.41 -26.98
CA GLU A 101 4.60 10.51 -27.83
C GLU A 101 3.47 11.34 -27.19
N ILE A 102 2.64 10.71 -26.36
CA ILE A 102 1.56 11.41 -25.64
C ILE A 102 2.14 12.32 -24.56
N GLU A 103 3.18 11.89 -23.86
CA GLU A 103 3.88 12.72 -22.88
C GLU A 103 4.68 13.84 -23.56
N ASP A 104 5.36 13.52 -24.68
CA ASP A 104 6.11 14.49 -25.45
C ASP A 104 5.20 15.60 -25.98
N ALA A 105 3.99 15.26 -26.44
CA ALA A 105 2.97 16.24 -26.81
C ALA A 105 2.58 17.15 -25.62
N GLY A 106 2.39 16.57 -24.43
CA GLY A 106 2.11 17.33 -23.21
C GLY A 106 3.25 18.30 -22.84
N ILE A 107 4.51 17.89 -23.02
CA ILE A 107 5.68 18.77 -22.82
C ILE A 107 5.67 19.92 -23.83
N MET A 108 5.37 19.64 -25.09
CA MET A 108 5.26 20.67 -26.13
C MET A 108 4.15 21.68 -25.84
N ASP A 109 3.06 21.25 -25.18
CA ASP A 109 1.99 22.11 -24.67
C ASP A 109 2.36 22.87 -23.38
N GLY A 110 3.60 22.79 -22.93
CA GLY A 110 4.10 23.53 -21.77
C GLY A 110 3.76 22.90 -20.41
N GLN A 111 3.34 21.63 -20.37
CA GLN A 111 3.09 20.93 -19.12
C GLN A 111 4.41 20.58 -18.43
N ASN A 112 4.45 20.79 -17.11
CA ASN A 112 5.52 20.25 -16.26
C ASN A 112 5.23 18.78 -15.89
N TRP A 113 6.18 18.11 -15.29
CA TRP A 113 6.06 16.70 -14.88
C TRP A 113 4.82 16.41 -14.02
N PHE A 114 4.48 17.32 -13.13
CA PHE A 114 3.30 17.20 -12.28
C PHE A 114 2.00 17.32 -13.09
N GLY A 115 1.99 18.25 -14.07
CA GLY A 115 0.87 18.39 -15.00
C GLY A 115 0.69 17.18 -15.90
N ILE A 116 1.78 16.57 -16.38
CA ILE A 116 1.74 15.33 -17.17
C ILE A 116 1.14 14.19 -16.34
N ILE A 117 1.57 14.01 -15.09
CA ILE A 117 1.02 12.96 -14.22
C ILE A 117 -0.47 13.17 -14.01
N LEU A 118 -0.90 14.38 -13.62
CA LEU A 118 -2.29 14.63 -13.25
C LEU A 118 -3.24 14.70 -14.44
N LYS A 119 -2.81 15.27 -15.57
CA LYS A 119 -3.70 15.56 -16.71
C LYS A 119 -3.63 14.51 -17.80
N ILE A 120 -2.57 13.74 -17.87
CA ILE A 120 -2.34 12.75 -18.94
C ILE A 120 -2.27 11.34 -18.35
N ILE A 121 -1.31 11.07 -17.49
CA ILE A 121 -1.03 9.70 -17.02
C ILE A 121 -2.19 9.16 -16.18
N ILE A 122 -2.64 9.88 -15.17
CA ILE A 122 -3.73 9.42 -14.30
C ILE A 122 -5.02 9.16 -15.10
N PRO A 123 -5.53 10.07 -15.94
CA PRO A 123 -6.74 9.81 -16.72
C PRO A 123 -6.62 8.60 -17.65
N LEU A 124 -5.50 8.45 -18.34
CA LEU A 124 -5.26 7.31 -19.23
C LEU A 124 -5.12 5.99 -18.47
N SER A 125 -4.67 6.04 -17.23
CA SER A 125 -4.38 4.87 -16.39
C SER A 125 -5.50 4.55 -15.40
N LEU A 126 -6.65 5.20 -15.47
CA LEU A 126 -7.76 4.97 -14.55
C LEU A 126 -8.12 3.48 -14.38
N PRO A 127 -8.20 2.66 -15.45
CA PRO A 127 -8.50 1.23 -15.29
C PRO A 127 -7.42 0.48 -14.47
N ALA A 128 -6.15 0.79 -14.72
CA ALA A 128 -5.04 0.19 -13.99
C ALA A 128 -5.01 0.66 -12.52
N ILE A 129 -5.21 1.96 -12.29
CA ILE A 129 -5.29 2.54 -10.95
C ILE A 129 -6.46 1.92 -10.16
N ALA A 130 -7.62 1.74 -10.79
CA ALA A 130 -8.77 1.08 -10.17
C ALA A 130 -8.47 -0.38 -9.80
N SER A 131 -7.78 -1.12 -10.67
CA SER A 131 -7.37 -2.50 -10.40
C SER A 131 -6.41 -2.60 -9.21
N VAL A 132 -5.42 -1.70 -9.15
CA VAL A 132 -4.48 -1.61 -8.03
C VAL A 132 -5.19 -1.18 -6.75
N ALA A 133 -6.12 -0.23 -6.82
CA ALA A 133 -6.92 0.21 -5.69
C ALA A 133 -7.73 -0.95 -5.09
N LEU A 134 -8.40 -1.75 -5.94
CA LEU A 134 -9.12 -2.94 -5.51
C LEU A 134 -8.21 -3.97 -4.86
N TYR A 135 -7.05 -4.23 -5.44
CA TYR A 135 -6.07 -5.16 -4.89
C TYR A 135 -5.59 -4.73 -3.50
N VAL A 136 -5.18 -3.47 -3.34
CA VAL A 136 -4.77 -2.88 -2.06
C VAL A 136 -5.89 -2.94 -1.04
N PHE A 137 -7.12 -2.60 -1.46
CA PHE A 137 -8.31 -2.68 -0.60
C PHE A 137 -8.54 -4.10 -0.09
N MET A 138 -8.48 -5.10 -0.97
CA MET A 138 -8.68 -6.51 -0.58
C MET A 138 -7.64 -6.98 0.43
N ILE A 139 -6.37 -6.63 0.25
CA ILE A 139 -5.31 -6.98 1.20
C ILE A 139 -5.58 -6.32 2.55
N ALA A 140 -5.76 -5.00 2.58
CA ALA A 140 -5.99 -4.26 3.82
C ALA A 140 -7.25 -4.74 4.55
N TRP A 141 -8.31 -5.06 3.81
CA TRP A 141 -9.55 -5.59 4.36
C TRP A 141 -9.35 -6.97 5.00
N ASN A 142 -8.70 -7.89 4.32
CA ASN A 142 -8.46 -9.24 4.81
C ASN A 142 -7.53 -9.24 6.04
N GLU A 143 -6.44 -8.48 5.99
CA GLU A 143 -5.51 -8.38 7.12
C GLU A 143 -6.16 -7.75 8.35
N PHE A 144 -7.01 -6.75 8.16
CA PHE A 144 -7.76 -6.14 9.25
C PHE A 144 -8.77 -7.12 9.89
N LEU A 145 -9.49 -7.90 9.09
CA LEU A 145 -10.39 -8.94 9.59
C LEU A 145 -9.65 -10.01 10.39
N PHE A 146 -8.49 -10.45 9.91
CA PHE A 146 -7.64 -11.38 10.66
C PHE A 146 -7.18 -10.78 12.00
N SER A 147 -6.74 -9.53 12.00
CA SER A 147 -6.32 -8.84 13.22
C SER A 147 -7.46 -8.76 14.25
N LEU A 148 -8.68 -8.47 13.82
CA LEU A 148 -9.85 -8.46 14.68
C LEU A 148 -10.17 -9.84 15.26
N MET A 149 -10.14 -10.88 14.44
CA MET A 149 -10.41 -12.25 14.90
C MET A 149 -9.40 -12.70 15.96
N PHE A 150 -8.12 -12.38 15.78
CA PHE A 150 -7.09 -12.71 16.76
C PHE A 150 -7.22 -11.91 18.06
N LEU A 151 -7.62 -10.64 17.99
CA LEU A 151 -7.87 -9.82 19.18
C LEU A 151 -9.06 -10.35 19.99
N ASP A 152 -10.16 -10.70 19.33
CA ASP A 152 -11.34 -11.25 20.00
C ASP A 152 -11.04 -12.61 20.65
N LEU A 153 -10.27 -13.47 19.99
CA LEU A 153 -9.85 -14.76 20.56
C LEU A 153 -8.94 -14.58 21.80
N SER A 154 -8.04 -13.60 21.78
CA SER A 154 -7.16 -13.33 22.94
C SER A 154 -7.94 -12.79 24.13
N LEU A 155 -8.99 -12.00 23.92
CA LEU A 155 -9.86 -11.49 24.96
C LEU A 155 -10.72 -12.59 25.58
N ILE A 156 -11.16 -13.59 24.81
CA ILE A 156 -11.92 -14.73 25.28
C ILE A 156 -11.04 -15.62 26.20
N HIS A 157 -9.78 -15.84 25.84
CA HIS A 157 -8.86 -16.63 26.66
C HIS A 157 -8.41 -15.92 27.95
N ILE A 158 -8.38 -14.59 27.98
CA ILE A 158 -8.05 -13.82 29.20
C ILE A 158 -9.24 -13.74 30.14
N SER A 159 -10.46 -13.93 29.66
CA SER A 159 -11.68 -13.86 30.47
C SER A 159 -12.15 -15.21 31.06
N GLU A 160 -11.43 -16.31 30.84
CA GLU A 160 -11.67 -17.54 31.58
C GLU A 160 -11.09 -17.36 33.00
N PRO A 161 -11.93 -17.19 34.04
CA PRO A 161 -11.44 -17.23 35.41
C PRO A 161 -10.94 -18.63 35.65
N THR A 162 -9.66 -18.76 35.99
CA THR A 162 -9.11 -20.00 36.58
C THR A 162 -9.95 -20.34 37.79
N ARG A 163 -10.91 -21.25 37.64
CA ARG A 163 -11.58 -21.87 38.78
C ARG A 163 -10.53 -22.69 39.51
N PRO A 164 -10.24 -22.42 40.76
CA PRO A 164 -9.42 -23.33 41.55
C PRO A 164 -10.20 -24.63 41.72
N LEU A 165 -9.57 -25.70 41.29
CA LEU A 165 -10.02 -27.06 41.57
C LEU A 165 -9.71 -27.33 43.06
N TYR A 166 -10.73 -27.31 43.90
CA TYR A 166 -10.68 -28.03 45.19
C TYR A 166 -11.81 -29.05 45.16
#